data_cfdd814ba62b8ce7ff2a1b3ba107bfa3
#
_entry.id   cfdd814ba62b8ce7ff2a1b3ba107bfa3
#
_cell.length_a   1.000
_cell.length_b   1.000
_cell.length_c   1.000
_cell.angle_alpha   90.00
_cell.angle_beta   90.00
_cell.angle_gamma   90.00
#
_symmetry.space_group_name_H-M   'P 1'
#
loop_
_entity.id
_entity.type
_entity.pdbx_description
1 polymer ?
#
loop_
_entity_poly.entity_id
_entity_poly.type
_entity_poly.pdbx_seq_one_letter_code
_entity_poly.pdbx_strand_id
1 'polypeptide(L)'
;MRALPSKRLALAGGIAAATTAALGAAALGALWQRLLRRPVPKWSGELEIAGIQAPVEIRVDRWGVPHVNASTREDLLFGQGFCHARERLWQMDFYRRVTQGRLSEFAGS
;
A
#
# COMPACT_ATOMS: atom_id res chain seq x y z
N MET A 1 -13.57 -42.87 44.99
CA MET A 1 -13.72 -41.81 43.96
C MET A 1 -12.74 -40.69 44.32
N ARG A 2 -11.69 -40.53 43.53
CA ARG A 2 -10.64 -39.49 43.75
C ARG A 2 -10.99 -38.30 42.88
N ALA A 3 -11.39 -37.19 43.49
CA ALA A 3 -11.62 -35.93 42.78
C ALA A 3 -10.28 -35.41 42.23
N LEU A 4 -10.22 -35.23 40.92
CA LEU A 4 -9.08 -34.61 40.24
C LEU A 4 -8.97 -33.14 40.65
N PRO A 5 -7.78 -32.62 40.91
CA PRO A 5 -7.59 -31.27 41.43
C PRO A 5 -8.01 -30.22 40.37
N SER A 6 -9.03 -29.43 40.72
CA SER A 6 -9.61 -28.33 39.89
C SER A 6 -8.58 -27.29 39.41
N LYS A 7 -7.43 -27.20 40.04
CA LYS A 7 -6.32 -26.30 39.66
C LYS A 7 -5.68 -26.63 38.32
N ARG A 8 -5.63 -27.89 37.89
CA ARG A 8 -5.05 -28.28 36.59
C ARG A 8 -5.97 -27.94 35.43
N LEU A 9 -7.26 -27.99 35.62
CA LEU A 9 -8.24 -27.62 34.61
C LEU A 9 -8.26 -26.10 34.37
N ALA A 10 -8.13 -25.30 35.45
CA ALA A 10 -8.04 -23.84 35.35
C ALA A 10 -6.76 -23.37 34.64
N LEU A 11 -5.60 -24.06 34.89
CA LEU A 11 -4.36 -23.75 34.22
C LEU A 11 -4.41 -24.06 32.70
N ALA A 12 -5.00 -25.21 32.35
CA ALA A 12 -5.16 -25.59 30.92
C ALA A 12 -6.09 -24.64 30.14
N GLY A 13 -7.18 -24.19 30.81
CA GLY A 13 -8.08 -23.19 30.23
C GLY A 13 -7.42 -21.82 30.03
N GLY A 14 -6.58 -21.40 30.98
CA GLY A 14 -5.84 -20.14 30.89
C GLY A 14 -4.80 -20.14 29.77
N ILE A 15 -4.08 -21.23 29.57
CA ILE A 15 -3.09 -21.37 28.49
C ILE A 15 -3.79 -21.39 27.12
N ALA A 16 -4.90 -22.12 26.99
CA ALA A 16 -5.65 -22.16 25.74
C ALA A 16 -6.23 -20.78 25.36
N ALA A 17 -6.75 -20.02 26.32
CA ALA A 17 -7.26 -18.67 26.08
C ALA A 17 -6.13 -17.70 25.72
N ALA A 18 -4.96 -17.80 26.33
CA ALA A 18 -3.81 -16.96 25.99
C ALA A 18 -3.25 -17.25 24.59
N THR A 19 -3.21 -18.51 24.17
CA THR A 19 -2.76 -18.89 22.82
C THR A 19 -3.72 -18.43 21.74
N THR A 20 -5.03 -18.53 21.93
CA THR A 20 -6.03 -18.03 20.98
C THR A 20 -6.00 -16.51 20.86
N ALA A 21 -5.81 -15.79 21.96
CA ALA A 21 -5.66 -14.32 21.92
C ALA A 21 -4.38 -13.90 21.20
N ALA A 22 -3.27 -14.59 21.41
CA ALA A 22 -2.00 -14.30 20.73
C ALA A 22 -2.09 -14.55 19.21
N LEU A 23 -2.71 -15.66 18.79
CA LEU A 23 -2.94 -15.95 17.38
C LEU A 23 -3.86 -14.92 16.72
N GLY A 24 -4.93 -14.49 17.40
CA GLY A 24 -5.83 -13.45 16.94
C GLY A 24 -5.11 -12.11 16.75
N ALA A 25 -4.30 -11.70 17.72
CA ALA A 25 -3.51 -10.47 17.61
C ALA A 25 -2.47 -10.52 16.49
N ALA A 26 -1.81 -11.67 16.30
CA ALA A 26 -0.85 -11.87 15.22
C ALA A 26 -1.55 -11.82 13.83
N ALA A 27 -2.72 -12.44 13.69
CA ALA A 27 -3.49 -12.41 12.46
C ALA A 27 -3.98 -11.00 12.12
N LEU A 28 -4.48 -10.25 13.11
CA LEU A 28 -4.87 -8.85 12.94
C LEU A 28 -3.68 -7.96 12.58
N GLY A 29 -2.52 -8.16 13.23
CA GLY A 29 -1.29 -7.44 12.90
C GLY A 29 -0.79 -7.73 11.49
N ALA A 30 -0.84 -8.99 11.06
CA ALA A 30 -0.48 -9.39 9.70
C ALA A 30 -1.44 -8.79 8.65
N LEU A 31 -2.74 -8.80 8.93
CA LEU A 31 -3.77 -8.19 8.08
C LEU A 31 -3.58 -6.68 7.97
N TRP A 32 -3.36 -6.00 9.08
CA TRP A 32 -3.02 -4.59 9.14
C TRP A 32 -1.80 -4.25 8.27
N GLN A 33 -0.71 -5.01 8.44
CA GLN A 33 0.51 -4.82 7.69
C GLN A 33 0.31 -5.06 6.19
N ARG A 34 -0.48 -6.07 5.83
CA ARG A 34 -0.74 -6.41 4.43
C ARG A 34 -1.66 -5.40 3.73
N LEU A 35 -2.71 -4.92 4.41
CA LEU A 35 -3.72 -4.05 3.80
C LEU A 35 -3.35 -2.56 3.87
N LEU A 36 -2.67 -2.12 4.92
CA LEU A 36 -2.42 -0.69 5.15
C LEU A 36 -0.97 -0.27 4.94
N ARG A 37 0.01 -1.12 5.26
CA ARG A 37 1.43 -0.74 5.11
C ARG A 37 2.07 -1.17 3.79
N ARG A 38 1.68 -2.32 3.22
CA ARG A 38 2.25 -2.78 1.94
C ARG A 38 1.86 -1.93 0.74
N PRO A 39 0.64 -1.36 0.66
CA PRO A 39 0.26 -0.51 -0.46
C PRO A 39 0.97 0.83 -0.49
N VAL A 40 1.63 1.26 0.61
CA VAL A 40 2.34 2.54 0.64
C VAL A 40 3.54 2.48 -0.31
N PRO A 41 3.58 3.31 -1.35
CA PRO A 41 4.67 3.33 -2.30
C PRO A 41 5.98 3.75 -1.64
N LYS A 42 7.07 3.06 -1.96
CA LYS A 42 8.41 3.49 -1.52
C LYS A 42 8.89 4.61 -2.44
N TRP A 43 9.39 5.69 -1.86
CA TRP A 43 9.93 6.84 -2.59
C TRP A 43 11.43 6.75 -2.86
N SER A 44 12.08 5.65 -2.53
CA SER A 44 13.50 5.43 -2.74
C SER A 44 13.76 4.24 -3.64
N GLY A 45 14.63 4.40 -4.62
CA GLY A 45 15.04 3.36 -5.55
C GLY A 45 15.34 3.92 -6.93
N GLU A 46 15.95 3.11 -7.77
CA GLU A 46 16.17 3.38 -9.19
C GLU A 46 15.18 2.55 -10.00
N LEU A 47 14.65 3.14 -11.06
CA LEU A 47 13.76 2.49 -12.01
C LEU A 47 14.29 2.72 -13.42
N GLU A 48 14.52 1.65 -14.15
CA GLU A 48 14.81 1.75 -15.58
C GLU A 48 13.50 1.77 -16.36
N ILE A 49 13.26 2.87 -17.09
CA ILE A 49 12.04 3.07 -17.86
C ILE A 49 12.41 3.41 -19.29
N ALA A 50 11.82 2.72 -20.24
CA ALA A 50 11.99 3.03 -21.67
C ALA A 50 11.32 4.37 -22.01
N GLY A 51 11.98 5.18 -22.85
CA GLY A 51 11.43 6.44 -23.36
C GLY A 51 11.99 7.71 -22.74
N ILE A 52 12.86 7.60 -21.73
CA ILE A 52 13.65 8.74 -21.21
C ILE A 52 15.00 8.80 -21.94
N GLN A 53 15.46 10.02 -22.23
CA GLN A 53 16.73 10.26 -22.93
C GLN A 53 17.89 10.40 -21.96
N ALA A 54 17.65 10.94 -20.76
CA ALA A 54 18.64 11.15 -19.71
C ALA A 54 18.05 10.82 -18.33
N PRO A 55 18.90 10.58 -17.31
CA PRO A 55 18.44 10.31 -15.97
C PRO A 55 17.56 11.45 -15.43
N VAL A 56 16.41 11.08 -14.87
CA VAL A 56 15.46 11.98 -14.20
C VAL A 56 15.55 11.73 -12.69
N GLU A 57 15.87 12.77 -11.95
CA GLU A 57 15.92 12.70 -10.50
C GLU A 57 14.65 13.28 -9.89
N ILE A 58 13.98 12.49 -9.03
CA ILE A 58 12.78 12.90 -8.31
C ILE A 58 13.10 12.89 -6.82
N ARG A 59 13.10 14.05 -6.19
CA ARG A 59 13.28 14.22 -4.75
C ARG A 59 11.96 14.63 -4.11
N VAL A 60 11.58 13.97 -3.05
CA VAL A 60 10.38 14.32 -2.28
C VAL A 60 10.82 15.03 -0.99
N ASP A 61 10.26 16.21 -0.75
CA ASP A 61 10.57 16.98 0.43
C ASP A 61 9.80 16.46 1.68
N ARG A 62 10.06 17.09 2.83
CA ARG A 62 9.38 16.75 4.10
C ARG A 62 7.86 16.96 4.09
N TRP A 63 7.35 17.72 3.12
CA TRP A 63 5.93 17.99 2.95
C TRP A 63 5.26 17.06 1.95
N GLY A 64 6.03 16.14 1.35
CA GLY A 64 5.54 15.22 0.34
C GLY A 64 5.48 15.82 -1.07
N VAL A 65 6.08 16.99 -1.31
CA VAL A 65 6.11 17.64 -2.62
C VAL A 65 7.24 17.04 -3.45
N PRO A 66 6.96 16.48 -4.66
CA PRO A 66 7.99 15.97 -5.54
C PRO A 66 8.66 17.11 -6.32
N HIS A 67 9.98 17.16 -6.26
CA HIS A 67 10.83 18.02 -7.06
C HIS A 67 11.45 17.19 -8.18
N VAL A 68 11.12 17.50 -9.43
CA VAL A 68 11.60 16.78 -10.62
C VAL A 68 12.75 17.56 -11.23
N ASN A 69 13.90 16.93 -11.40
CA ASN A 69 15.07 17.48 -12.05
C ASN A 69 15.44 16.61 -13.25
N ALA A 70 15.51 17.22 -14.42
CA ALA A 70 15.82 16.55 -15.69
C ALA A 70 16.61 17.47 -16.61
N SER A 71 17.38 16.90 -17.53
CA SER A 71 18.21 17.64 -18.47
C SER A 71 17.44 18.17 -19.69
N THR A 72 16.33 17.49 -20.06
CA THR A 72 15.50 17.87 -21.19
C THR A 72 14.08 18.17 -20.74
N ARG A 73 13.35 18.94 -21.54
CA ARG A 73 11.94 19.25 -21.28
C ARG A 73 11.05 18.00 -21.36
N GLU A 74 11.35 17.13 -22.30
CA GLU A 74 10.63 15.87 -22.51
C GLU A 74 10.76 14.97 -21.29
N ASP A 75 11.97 14.81 -20.77
CA ASP A 75 12.23 14.01 -19.57
C ASP A 75 11.62 14.64 -18.32
N LEU A 76 11.59 15.98 -18.23
CA LEU A 76 10.92 16.69 -17.13
C LEU A 76 9.41 16.42 -17.15
N LEU A 77 8.75 16.51 -18.30
CA LEU A 77 7.32 16.22 -18.43
C LEU A 77 7.01 14.75 -18.16
N PHE A 78 7.91 13.85 -18.58
CA PHE A 78 7.81 12.43 -18.25
C PHE A 78 7.86 12.21 -16.74
N GLY A 79 8.84 12.79 -16.03
CA GLY A 79 8.98 12.71 -14.57
C GLY A 79 7.77 13.27 -13.84
N GLN A 80 7.20 14.38 -14.30
CA GLN A 80 5.97 14.95 -13.77
C GLN A 80 4.78 13.99 -13.96
N GLY A 81 4.63 13.43 -15.16
CA GLY A 81 3.58 12.45 -15.46
C GLY A 81 3.71 11.19 -14.59
N PHE A 82 4.94 10.73 -14.37
CA PHE A 82 5.22 9.61 -13.47
C PHE A 82 4.78 9.91 -12.03
N CYS A 83 5.07 11.09 -11.49
CA CYS A 83 4.61 11.51 -10.17
C CYS A 83 3.08 11.50 -10.08
N HIS A 84 2.39 12.05 -11.08
CA HIS A 84 0.93 12.07 -11.11
C HIS A 84 0.34 10.66 -11.18
N ALA A 85 0.88 9.80 -12.05
CA ALA A 85 0.40 8.42 -12.18
C ALA A 85 0.61 7.63 -10.89
N ARG A 86 1.75 7.80 -10.24
CA ARG A 86 2.07 7.13 -8.99
C ARG A 86 1.12 7.51 -7.85
N GLU A 87 0.78 8.80 -7.74
CA GLU A 87 -0.03 9.35 -6.66
C GLU A 87 -1.54 9.20 -6.92
N ARG A 88 -1.96 9.33 -8.17
CA ARG A 88 -3.36 9.56 -8.53
C ARG A 88 -3.85 8.72 -9.71
N LEU A 89 -3.23 7.56 -9.97
CA LEU A 89 -3.59 6.71 -11.11
C LEU A 89 -5.08 6.37 -11.14
N TRP A 90 -5.64 5.99 -10.00
CA TRP A 90 -7.07 5.68 -9.90
C TRP A 90 -7.95 6.88 -10.25
N GLN A 91 -7.61 8.06 -9.74
CA GLN A 91 -8.37 9.28 -10.02
C GLN A 91 -8.28 9.67 -11.51
N MET A 92 -7.10 9.52 -12.12
CA MET A 92 -6.89 9.78 -13.54
C MET A 92 -7.71 8.81 -14.41
N ASP A 93 -7.70 7.52 -14.10
CA ASP A 93 -8.50 6.51 -14.83
C ASP A 93 -10.01 6.74 -14.64
N PHE A 94 -10.44 7.09 -13.43
CA PHE A 94 -11.83 7.42 -13.15
C PHE A 94 -12.31 8.58 -14.01
N TYR A 95 -11.62 9.72 -14.02
CA TYR A 95 -12.01 10.86 -14.82
C TYR A 95 -11.97 10.57 -16.33
N ARG A 96 -10.98 9.81 -16.80
CA ARG A 96 -10.91 9.37 -18.17
C ARG A 96 -12.17 8.58 -18.58
N ARG A 97 -12.65 7.68 -17.74
CA ARG A 97 -13.87 6.91 -18.01
C ARG A 97 -15.13 7.75 -17.94
N VAL A 98 -15.20 8.69 -17.00
CA VAL A 98 -16.32 9.66 -16.93
C VAL A 98 -16.45 10.45 -18.23
N THR A 99 -15.35 11.03 -18.70
CA THR A 99 -15.35 11.84 -19.93
C THR A 99 -15.62 11.03 -21.20
N GLN A 100 -15.31 9.74 -21.19
CA GLN A 100 -15.60 8.82 -22.29
C GLN A 100 -17.02 8.19 -22.21
N GLY A 101 -17.81 8.51 -21.18
CA GLY A 101 -19.13 7.88 -20.97
C GLY A 101 -19.06 6.40 -20.57
N ARG A 102 -17.92 5.93 -20.10
CA ARG A 102 -17.64 4.52 -19.76
C ARG A 102 -17.75 4.22 -18.27
N LEU A 103 -18.53 5.00 -17.53
CA LEU A 103 -18.68 4.82 -16.09
C LEU A 103 -19.35 3.49 -15.71
N SER A 104 -20.24 2.99 -16.58
CA SER A 104 -20.92 1.72 -16.40
C SER A 104 -19.99 0.50 -16.33
N GLU A 105 -18.83 0.56 -16.97
CA GLU A 105 -17.81 -0.50 -16.86
C GLU A 105 -17.27 -0.67 -15.43
N PHE A 106 -17.35 0.39 -14.64
CA PHE A 106 -16.87 0.41 -13.27
C PHE A 106 -17.97 0.20 -12.23
N ALA A 107 -19.15 0.81 -12.48
CA ALA A 107 -20.26 0.79 -11.53
C ALA A 107 -21.26 -0.36 -11.77
N GLY A 108 -21.12 -1.10 -12.90
CA GLY A 108 -22.10 -2.07 -13.33
C GLY A 108 -23.31 -1.40 -13.99
N SER A 109 -24.08 -2.18 -14.71
CA SER A 109 -25.38 -1.79 -15.29
C SER A 109 -26.52 -2.06 -14.32
#